data_834016fe9e09325bf16e8fa5ffd9c2ca
#
_entry.id   834016fe9e09325bf16e8fa5ffd9c2ca
#
_cell.length_a   1.000
_cell.length_b   1.000
_cell.length_c   1.000
_cell.angle_alpha   90.00
_cell.angle_beta   90.00
_cell.angle_gamma   90.00
#
_symmetry.space_group_name_H-M   'P 1'
#
loop_
_entity.id
_entity.type
_entity.pdbx_description
1 polymer ?
#
loop_
_entity_poly.entity_id
_entity_poly.type
_entity_poly.pdbx_seq_one_letter_code
_entity_poly.pdbx_strand_id
1 'polypeptide(L)'
;MGIDLCNKLVDNDLTKNDLLERVEIRKTSKDDLDQICETLAKAFNLSSIDEAKFQLEQSNGLLEESIKLVDKESNEIYGLLIFCDCPIRRGSPIAFFESGLTQYLDEFSQVNGHSFIIDERLRGTSLDKQMLYYNLEFLGKNYDLIWIAVEIDLRTHSYWQRLGFVEVFRIPEAVFYLMPLSEKMISLYL
;
A
#
# COMPACT_ATOMS: atom_id res chain seq x y z
N MET A 1 8.84 -16.71 -9.33
CA MET A 1 8.89 -17.48 -8.05
C MET A 1 8.11 -16.66 -7.05
N GLY A 2 6.80 -16.95 -6.90
CA GLY A 2 5.96 -16.32 -5.89
C GLY A 2 6.40 -16.81 -4.51
N ILE A 3 7.16 -16.01 -3.82
CA ILE A 3 7.61 -16.30 -2.47
C ILE A 3 6.46 -15.94 -1.54
N ASP A 4 5.98 -16.92 -0.82
CA ASP A 4 5.06 -16.77 0.32
C ASP A 4 5.86 -16.15 1.48
N LEU A 5 6.07 -14.81 1.41
CA LEU A 5 7.10 -14.07 2.13
C LEU A 5 6.66 -13.48 3.47
N CYS A 6 5.56 -13.98 4.05
CA CYS A 6 5.12 -13.50 5.37
C CYS A 6 5.46 -14.41 6.55
N ASN A 7 6.45 -15.27 6.45
CA ASN A 7 6.78 -16.22 7.50
C ASN A 7 7.97 -15.77 8.35
N LYS A 8 7.84 -14.76 9.17
CA LYS A 8 8.64 -14.56 10.40
C LYS A 8 8.54 -13.13 10.94
N LEU A 9 7.41 -12.76 11.47
CA LEU A 9 7.32 -11.70 12.46
C LEU A 9 6.77 -12.31 13.76
N VAL A 10 7.67 -12.52 14.66
CA VAL A 10 7.73 -12.58 16.11
C VAL A 10 6.51 -12.99 16.95
N ASP A 11 6.82 -13.63 18.06
CA ASP A 11 5.96 -14.14 19.13
C ASP A 11 4.90 -15.18 18.70
N ASN A 12 5.36 -16.42 18.60
CA ASN A 12 4.52 -17.57 18.21
C ASN A 12 3.45 -17.98 19.25
N ASP A 13 3.36 -17.30 20.39
CA ASP A 13 2.50 -17.74 21.49
C ASP A 13 1.15 -17.01 21.57
N LEU A 14 0.98 -15.86 20.87
CA LEU A 14 -0.28 -15.13 20.90
C LEU A 14 -1.30 -15.68 19.91
N THR A 15 -2.52 -15.92 20.41
CA THR A 15 -3.64 -16.29 19.52
C THR A 15 -4.07 -15.12 18.65
N LYS A 16 -4.80 -15.39 17.56
CA LYS A 16 -5.39 -14.37 16.70
C LYS A 16 -6.26 -13.37 17.48
N ASN A 17 -7.03 -13.84 18.46
CA ASN A 17 -7.89 -12.98 19.27
C ASN A 17 -7.08 -12.08 20.18
N ASP A 18 -6.02 -12.59 20.81
CA ASP A 18 -5.13 -11.80 21.66
C ASP A 18 -4.49 -10.66 20.85
N LEU A 19 -4.05 -10.96 19.62
CA LEU A 19 -3.50 -9.95 18.71
C LEU A 19 -4.52 -8.89 18.34
N LEU A 20 -5.77 -9.28 18.06
CA LEU A 20 -6.84 -8.33 17.69
C LEU A 20 -7.13 -7.32 18.80
N GLU A 21 -7.04 -7.73 20.07
CA GLU A 21 -7.24 -6.84 21.22
C GLU A 21 -6.06 -5.90 21.45
N ARG A 22 -4.86 -6.32 21.05
CA ARG A 22 -3.61 -5.60 21.29
C ARG A 22 -3.24 -4.64 20.18
N VAL A 23 -3.70 -4.83 18.96
CA VAL A 23 -3.30 -3.97 17.83
C VAL A 23 -4.16 -2.73 17.72
N GLU A 24 -3.58 -1.69 17.16
CA GLU A 24 -4.29 -0.48 16.77
C GLU A 24 -3.69 0.13 15.49
N ILE A 25 -4.50 0.87 14.76
CA ILE A 25 -4.09 1.56 13.53
C ILE A 25 -3.62 2.97 13.90
N ARG A 26 -2.42 3.32 13.45
CA ARG A 26 -1.84 4.66 13.60
C ARG A 26 -1.27 5.17 12.27
N LYS A 27 -1.16 6.48 12.14
CA LYS A 27 -0.31 7.08 11.11
C LYS A 27 1.15 6.78 11.41
N THR A 28 1.96 6.68 10.36
CA THR A 28 3.41 6.65 10.52
C THR A 28 3.98 8.06 10.69
N SER A 29 5.19 8.13 11.17
CA SER A 29 5.95 9.37 11.34
C SER A 29 7.39 9.15 10.90
N LYS A 30 8.17 10.22 10.83
CA LYS A 30 9.60 10.13 10.54
C LYS A 30 10.38 9.35 11.60
N ASP A 31 9.90 9.35 12.84
CA ASP A 31 10.53 8.62 13.95
C ASP A 31 10.38 7.09 13.79
N ASP A 32 9.43 6.65 12.96
CA ASP A 32 9.21 5.23 12.68
C ASP A 32 10.09 4.68 11.55
N LEU A 33 10.91 5.52 10.89
CA LEU A 33 11.60 5.19 9.64
C LEU A 33 12.41 3.89 9.74
N ASP A 34 13.19 3.72 10.80
CA ASP A 34 14.05 2.54 10.96
C ASP A 34 13.21 1.28 11.10
N GLN A 35 12.14 1.32 11.92
CA GLN A 35 11.24 0.17 12.11
C GLN A 35 10.43 -0.13 10.84
N ILE A 36 10.04 0.88 10.08
CA ILE A 36 9.40 0.73 8.77
C ILE A 36 10.36 0.01 7.82
N CYS A 37 11.60 0.48 7.72
CA CYS A 37 12.60 -0.13 6.84
C CYS A 37 12.94 -1.57 7.26
N GLU A 38 13.01 -1.87 8.55
CA GLU A 38 13.12 -3.26 9.01
C GLU A 38 11.94 -4.12 8.57
N THR A 39 10.71 -3.60 8.71
CA THR A 39 9.49 -4.32 8.31
C THR A 39 9.48 -4.57 6.81
N LEU A 40 9.82 -3.56 5.99
CA LEU A 40 9.94 -3.69 4.54
C LEU A 40 11.02 -4.71 4.15
N ALA A 41 12.20 -4.61 4.74
CA ALA A 41 13.31 -5.51 4.45
C ALA A 41 12.94 -6.99 4.74
N LYS A 42 12.27 -7.25 5.87
CA LYS A 42 11.77 -8.59 6.20
C LYS A 42 10.69 -9.05 5.23
N ALA A 43 9.70 -8.22 4.95
CA ALA A 43 8.55 -8.58 4.13
C ALA A 43 8.93 -8.85 2.66
N PHE A 44 9.86 -8.08 2.10
CA PHE A 44 10.30 -8.20 0.72
C PHE A 44 11.63 -8.95 0.56
N ASN A 45 12.16 -9.54 1.64
CA ASN A 45 13.42 -10.28 1.65
C ASN A 45 14.57 -9.49 1.03
N LEU A 46 14.65 -8.20 1.37
CA LEU A 46 15.73 -7.32 0.92
C LEU A 46 17.04 -7.68 1.60
N SER A 47 18.15 -7.32 0.99
CA SER A 47 19.48 -7.65 1.49
C SER A 47 19.86 -6.91 2.78
N SER A 48 19.24 -5.74 3.02
CA SER A 48 19.52 -4.91 4.19
C SER A 48 18.40 -3.88 4.46
N ILE A 49 18.43 -3.29 5.64
CA ILE A 49 17.59 -2.12 6.00
C ILE A 49 17.94 -0.91 5.13
N ASP A 50 19.22 -0.73 4.78
CA ASP A 50 19.68 0.36 3.92
C ASP A 50 19.08 0.25 2.51
N GLU A 51 18.91 -0.98 1.99
CA GLU A 51 18.21 -1.20 0.73
C GLU A 51 16.75 -0.78 0.82
N ALA A 52 16.06 -1.14 1.90
CA ALA A 52 14.67 -0.72 2.11
C ALA A 52 14.56 0.81 2.20
N LYS A 53 15.48 1.45 2.90
CA LYS A 53 15.54 2.91 3.02
C LYS A 53 15.77 3.57 1.66
N PHE A 54 16.72 3.06 0.89
CA PHE A 54 16.99 3.54 -0.45
C PHE A 54 15.77 3.42 -1.37
N GLN A 55 15.08 2.27 -1.37
CA GLN A 55 13.87 2.07 -2.17
C GLN A 55 12.76 3.04 -1.76
N LEU A 56 12.56 3.26 -0.46
CA LEU A 56 11.55 4.19 0.05
C LEU A 56 11.88 5.65 -0.34
N GLU A 57 13.14 6.04 -0.29
CA GLU A 57 13.61 7.36 -0.74
C GLU A 57 13.44 7.53 -2.26
N GLN A 58 13.81 6.52 -3.06
CA GLN A 58 13.64 6.54 -4.51
C GLN A 58 12.16 6.63 -4.94
N SER A 59 11.27 6.03 -4.17
CA SER A 59 9.83 6.07 -4.40
C SER A 59 9.18 7.36 -3.87
N ASN A 60 9.95 8.26 -3.24
CA ASN A 60 9.43 9.44 -2.56
C ASN A 60 8.32 9.10 -1.54
N GLY A 61 8.67 8.22 -0.59
CA GLY A 61 7.74 7.70 0.42
C GLY A 61 7.12 8.79 1.30
N LEU A 62 5.80 8.77 1.38
CA LEU A 62 5.00 9.72 2.14
C LEU A 62 4.69 9.15 3.53
N LEU A 63 5.63 9.27 4.47
CA LEU A 63 5.46 8.67 5.79
C LEU A 63 4.26 9.23 6.56
N GLU A 64 4.02 10.54 6.48
CA GLU A 64 2.92 11.18 7.23
C GLU A 64 1.53 10.81 6.69
N GLU A 65 1.45 10.33 5.44
CA GLU A 65 0.26 9.79 4.79
C GLU A 65 0.12 8.27 4.94
N SER A 66 1.19 7.61 5.36
CA SER A 66 1.25 6.16 5.52
C SER A 66 0.67 5.69 6.85
N ILE A 67 0.30 4.40 6.91
CA ILE A 67 -0.43 3.80 8.01
C ILE A 67 0.32 2.57 8.52
N LYS A 68 0.38 2.41 9.82
CA LYS A 68 0.90 1.22 10.50
C LYS A 68 -0.17 0.58 11.38
N LEU A 69 -0.13 -0.73 11.50
CA LEU A 69 -0.83 -1.51 12.51
C LEU A 69 0.19 -1.92 13.54
N VAL A 70 0.02 -1.47 14.78
CA VAL A 70 1.02 -1.66 15.83
C VAL A 70 0.43 -2.33 17.05
N ASP A 71 1.26 -3.06 17.78
CA ASP A 71 0.97 -3.47 19.14
C ASP A 71 0.95 -2.26 20.08
N LYS A 72 -0.10 -2.14 20.87
CA LYS A 72 -0.31 -1.01 21.80
C LYS A 72 0.76 -0.88 22.88
N GLU A 73 1.36 -2.00 23.28
CA GLU A 73 2.32 -2.07 24.39
C GLU A 73 3.77 -1.98 23.90
N SER A 74 4.11 -2.82 22.91
CA SER A 74 5.49 -2.90 22.41
C SER A 74 5.81 -1.91 21.28
N ASN A 75 4.78 -1.33 20.62
CA ASN A 75 4.87 -0.57 19.39
C ASN A 75 5.46 -1.37 18.19
N GLU A 76 5.48 -2.70 18.27
CA GLU A 76 5.89 -3.54 17.16
C GLU A 76 4.92 -3.42 15.98
N ILE A 77 5.43 -3.36 14.75
CA ILE A 77 4.61 -3.22 13.54
C ILE A 77 4.14 -4.59 13.06
N TYR A 78 2.82 -4.82 13.05
CA TYR A 78 2.15 -5.99 12.48
C TYR A 78 1.53 -5.76 11.11
N GLY A 79 1.46 -4.53 10.67
CA GLY A 79 0.98 -4.19 9.34
C GLY A 79 1.48 -2.83 8.91
N LEU A 80 1.60 -2.65 7.58
CA LEU A 80 2.15 -1.42 7.02
C LEU A 80 1.50 -1.14 5.67
N LEU A 81 1.03 0.08 5.48
CA LEU A 81 0.53 0.59 4.23
C LEU A 81 1.29 1.87 3.90
N ILE A 82 2.22 1.77 2.96
CA ILE A 82 3.07 2.88 2.53
C ILE A 82 2.47 3.52 1.28
N PHE A 83 2.35 4.84 1.32
CA PHE A 83 2.06 5.69 0.18
C PHE A 83 3.31 6.39 -0.32
N CYS A 84 3.35 6.66 -1.62
CA CYS A 84 4.47 7.33 -2.28
C CYS A 84 3.96 8.41 -3.23
N ASP A 85 4.70 9.51 -3.34
CA ASP A 85 4.47 10.53 -4.37
C ASP A 85 5.13 10.07 -5.68
N CYS A 86 4.50 9.12 -6.33
CA CYS A 86 4.93 8.57 -7.61
C CYS A 86 3.76 8.61 -8.59
N PRO A 87 3.45 9.77 -9.18
CA PRO A 87 2.32 9.90 -10.09
C PRO A 87 2.58 9.19 -11.43
N ILE A 88 1.53 8.60 -11.99
CA ILE A 88 1.53 8.16 -13.39
C ILE A 88 1.51 9.41 -14.25
N ARG A 89 2.62 9.73 -14.90
CA ARG A 89 2.76 10.90 -15.78
C ARG A 89 3.00 10.48 -17.21
N ARG A 90 2.62 11.36 -18.14
CA ARG A 90 2.95 11.23 -19.56
C ARG A 90 4.47 11.11 -19.72
N GLY A 91 4.95 10.05 -20.39
CA GLY A 91 6.38 9.80 -20.58
C GLY A 91 7.08 9.04 -19.45
N SER A 92 6.38 8.68 -18.34
CA SER A 92 6.93 7.71 -17.40
C SER A 92 6.96 6.31 -18.04
N PRO A 93 7.81 5.38 -17.61
CA PRO A 93 7.79 3.99 -18.11
C PRO A 93 6.41 3.32 -17.95
N ILE A 94 5.61 3.78 -16.99
CA ILE A 94 4.25 3.34 -16.74
C ILE A 94 3.26 3.99 -17.71
N ALA A 95 3.57 5.18 -18.25
CA ALA A 95 2.75 5.92 -19.19
C ALA A 95 2.91 5.49 -20.67
N PHE A 96 3.58 4.37 -20.93
CA PHE A 96 3.65 3.77 -22.27
C PHE A 96 2.28 3.34 -22.82
N PHE A 97 1.22 3.68 -22.11
CA PHE A 97 -0.10 3.23 -22.43
C PHE A 97 -0.88 4.35 -23.10
N GLU A 98 -0.95 4.26 -24.40
CA GLU A 98 -1.83 5.04 -25.28
C GLU A 98 -3.33 4.82 -24.97
N SER A 99 -3.69 4.48 -23.75
CA SER A 99 -5.08 4.55 -23.34
C SER A 99 -5.45 6.03 -23.18
N GLY A 100 -6.63 6.43 -23.65
CA GLY A 100 -7.12 7.80 -23.45
C GLY A 100 -7.10 8.25 -21.98
N LEU A 101 -7.00 7.32 -21.04
CA LEU A 101 -6.92 7.54 -19.61
C LEU A 101 -5.62 8.28 -19.19
N THR A 102 -4.45 7.92 -19.74
CA THR A 102 -3.18 8.59 -19.39
C THR A 102 -3.18 10.06 -19.78
N GLN A 103 -3.94 10.42 -20.79
CA GLN A 103 -4.07 11.81 -21.20
C GLN A 103 -4.78 12.66 -20.13
N TYR A 104 -5.67 12.06 -19.37
CA TYR A 104 -6.43 12.73 -18.30
C TYR A 104 -5.76 12.63 -16.94
N LEU A 105 -4.94 11.59 -16.68
CA LEU A 105 -4.31 11.38 -15.38
C LEU A 105 -3.33 12.51 -14.99
N ASP A 106 -2.70 13.18 -15.97
CA ASP A 106 -1.83 14.33 -15.72
C ASP A 106 -2.56 15.52 -15.07
N GLU A 107 -3.89 15.57 -15.17
CA GLU A 107 -4.72 16.64 -14.61
C GLU A 107 -5.18 16.35 -13.17
N PHE A 108 -4.87 15.17 -12.64
CA PHE A 108 -5.29 14.72 -11.33
C PHE A 108 -4.11 14.61 -10.36
N SER A 109 -4.36 14.99 -9.11
CA SER A 109 -3.43 14.72 -8.02
C SER A 109 -3.50 13.23 -7.65
N GLN A 110 -2.34 12.58 -7.62
CA GLN A 110 -2.23 11.12 -7.52
C GLN A 110 -1.36 10.71 -6.36
N VAL A 111 -1.73 9.62 -5.69
CA VAL A 111 -0.87 8.94 -4.72
C VAL A 111 -0.75 7.46 -5.08
N ASN A 112 0.46 6.92 -4.94
CA ASN A 112 0.73 5.51 -5.13
C ASN A 112 0.63 4.75 -3.82
N GLY A 113 -0.17 3.69 -3.77
CA GLY A 113 -0.10 2.68 -2.72
C GLY A 113 1.06 1.72 -3.02
N HIS A 114 2.21 2.02 -2.44
CA HIS A 114 3.47 1.34 -2.77
C HIS A 114 3.61 -0.03 -2.14
N SER A 115 3.36 -0.13 -0.84
CA SER A 115 3.53 -1.38 -0.09
C SER A 115 2.37 -1.61 0.85
N PHE A 116 1.83 -2.83 0.83
CA PHE A 116 0.79 -3.27 1.76
C PHE A 116 1.18 -4.59 2.39
N ILE A 117 1.51 -4.53 3.67
CA ILE A 117 1.97 -5.65 4.48
C ILE A 117 0.99 -5.84 5.64
N ILE A 118 0.64 -7.07 5.94
CA ILE A 118 -0.09 -7.45 7.16
C ILE A 118 0.40 -8.82 7.63
N ASP A 119 0.61 -8.93 8.94
CA ASP A 119 0.96 -10.20 9.59
C ASP A 119 -0.06 -11.29 9.22
N GLU A 120 0.43 -12.48 8.88
CA GLU A 120 -0.42 -13.57 8.41
C GLU A 120 -1.51 -13.98 9.40
N ARG A 121 -1.23 -13.86 10.71
CA ARG A 121 -2.19 -14.15 11.79
C ARG A 121 -3.38 -13.20 11.79
N LEU A 122 -3.21 -11.97 11.26
CA LEU A 122 -4.23 -10.93 11.17
C LEU A 122 -4.94 -10.90 9.81
N ARG A 123 -4.55 -11.74 8.86
CA ARG A 123 -5.23 -11.83 7.56
C ARG A 123 -6.67 -12.32 7.72
N GLY A 124 -7.57 -11.74 6.94
CA GLY A 124 -8.99 -12.06 6.96
C GLY A 124 -9.73 -11.58 8.23
N THR A 125 -9.16 -10.63 8.96
CA THR A 125 -9.80 -9.99 10.14
C THR A 125 -10.49 -8.69 9.83
N SER A 126 -10.47 -8.21 8.61
CA SER A 126 -10.88 -6.86 8.19
C SER A 126 -9.96 -5.71 8.61
N LEU A 127 -8.89 -5.95 9.35
CA LEU A 127 -7.91 -4.91 9.72
C LEU A 127 -7.22 -4.32 8.50
N ASP A 128 -6.92 -5.15 7.50
CA ASP A 128 -6.41 -4.75 6.19
C ASP A 128 -7.32 -3.68 5.55
N LYS A 129 -8.62 -3.94 5.53
CA LYS A 129 -9.62 -3.00 5.02
C LYS A 129 -9.70 -1.74 5.89
N GLN A 130 -9.66 -1.90 7.21
CA GLN A 130 -9.68 -0.78 8.14
C GLN A 130 -8.44 0.11 7.98
N MET A 131 -7.24 -0.45 7.77
CA MET A 131 -6.03 0.31 7.49
C MET A 131 -6.19 1.19 6.25
N LEU A 132 -6.71 0.64 5.15
CA LEU A 132 -6.95 1.44 3.95
C LEU A 132 -7.95 2.55 4.23
N TYR A 133 -9.10 2.24 4.82
CA TYR A 133 -10.16 3.23 5.05
C TYR A 133 -9.82 4.27 6.12
N TYR A 134 -8.95 3.95 7.07
CA TYR A 134 -8.50 4.89 8.09
C TYR A 134 -7.96 6.19 7.50
N ASN A 135 -7.34 6.13 6.35
CA ASN A 135 -6.71 7.30 5.73
C ASN A 135 -7.45 7.86 4.51
N LEU A 136 -8.52 7.20 4.04
CA LEU A 136 -9.20 7.63 2.80
C LEU A 136 -9.75 9.05 2.86
N GLU A 137 -10.28 9.48 4.01
CA GLU A 137 -10.77 10.86 4.18
C GLU A 137 -9.65 11.89 4.03
N PHE A 138 -8.49 11.60 4.60
CA PHE A 138 -7.32 12.46 4.46
C PHE A 138 -6.78 12.46 3.03
N LEU A 139 -6.63 11.29 2.43
CA LEU A 139 -6.16 11.15 1.05
C LEU A 139 -7.13 11.84 0.09
N GLY A 140 -8.44 11.70 0.26
CA GLY A 140 -9.44 12.33 -0.58
C GLY A 140 -9.49 13.87 -0.50
N LYS A 141 -8.90 14.48 0.53
CA LYS A 141 -8.72 15.94 0.62
C LYS A 141 -7.52 16.44 -0.16
N ASN A 142 -6.51 15.59 -0.38
CA ASN A 142 -5.23 15.96 -0.96
C ASN A 142 -5.00 15.36 -2.36
N TYR A 143 -5.67 14.26 -2.67
CA TYR A 143 -5.49 13.52 -3.91
C TYR A 143 -6.83 13.20 -4.57
N ASP A 144 -6.83 13.16 -5.89
CA ASP A 144 -8.00 12.78 -6.69
C ASP A 144 -8.14 11.26 -6.82
N LEU A 145 -7.01 10.54 -6.76
CA LEU A 145 -6.99 9.09 -6.89
C LEU A 145 -5.81 8.42 -6.17
N ILE A 146 -6.03 7.14 -5.82
CA ILE A 146 -4.96 6.21 -5.45
C ILE A 146 -4.73 5.26 -6.63
N TRP A 147 -3.48 4.98 -6.95
CA TRP A 147 -3.16 3.89 -7.85
C TRP A 147 -2.21 2.86 -7.20
N ILE A 148 -2.32 1.61 -7.64
CA ILE A 148 -1.45 0.51 -7.20
C ILE A 148 -1.04 -0.33 -8.41
N ALA A 149 0.15 -0.93 -8.34
CA ALA A 149 0.58 -1.97 -9.25
C ALA A 149 0.66 -3.29 -8.47
N VAL A 150 0.02 -4.32 -8.99
CA VAL A 150 -0.05 -5.65 -8.36
C VAL A 150 0.58 -6.66 -9.33
N GLU A 151 1.58 -7.42 -8.87
CA GLU A 151 2.22 -8.46 -9.67
C GLU A 151 1.18 -9.46 -10.21
N ILE A 152 1.36 -9.88 -11.47
CA ILE A 152 0.36 -10.68 -12.19
C ILE A 152 0.06 -12.03 -11.50
N ASP A 153 1.07 -12.62 -10.87
CA ASP A 153 0.97 -13.92 -10.21
C ASP A 153 0.39 -13.89 -8.80
N LEU A 154 0.15 -12.69 -8.25
CA LEU A 154 -0.43 -12.55 -6.93
C LEU A 154 -1.92 -12.85 -6.94
N ARG A 155 -2.37 -13.67 -6.00
CA ARG A 155 -3.81 -14.02 -5.82
C ARG A 155 -4.63 -12.89 -5.22
N THR A 156 -4.08 -11.69 -5.11
CA THR A 156 -4.72 -10.54 -4.46
C THR A 156 -5.58 -9.68 -5.38
N HIS A 157 -5.66 -9.99 -6.68
CA HIS A 157 -6.42 -9.18 -7.65
C HIS A 157 -7.89 -9.00 -7.25
N SER A 158 -8.58 -10.09 -6.90
CA SER A 158 -9.99 -10.02 -6.45
C SER A 158 -10.15 -9.30 -5.11
N TYR A 159 -9.13 -9.25 -4.29
CA TYR A 159 -9.10 -8.50 -3.04
C TYR A 159 -9.15 -7.00 -3.32
N TRP A 160 -8.28 -6.50 -4.18
CA TRP A 160 -8.24 -5.08 -4.55
C TRP A 160 -9.54 -4.60 -5.19
N GLN A 161 -10.13 -5.42 -6.07
CA GLN A 161 -11.44 -5.13 -6.67
C GLN A 161 -12.54 -5.02 -5.60
N ARG A 162 -12.56 -5.91 -4.59
CA ARG A 162 -13.51 -5.83 -3.48
C ARG A 162 -13.32 -4.60 -2.59
N LEU A 163 -12.13 -4.02 -2.57
CA LEU A 163 -11.84 -2.76 -1.88
C LEU A 163 -12.28 -1.51 -2.68
N GLY A 164 -12.76 -1.69 -3.91
CA GLY A 164 -13.21 -0.59 -4.77
C GLY A 164 -12.18 -0.12 -5.79
N PHE A 165 -11.05 -0.81 -5.91
CA PHE A 165 -10.10 -0.54 -6.98
C PHE A 165 -10.58 -1.12 -8.31
N VAL A 166 -10.44 -0.35 -9.38
CA VAL A 166 -10.80 -0.73 -10.76
C VAL A 166 -9.52 -1.03 -11.54
N GLU A 167 -9.48 -2.18 -12.20
CA GLU A 167 -8.40 -2.51 -13.14
C GLU A 167 -8.46 -1.56 -14.34
N VAL A 168 -7.35 -0.88 -14.59
CA VAL A 168 -7.28 0.09 -15.69
C VAL A 168 -6.28 -0.32 -16.76
N PHE A 169 -5.30 -1.14 -16.37
CA PHE A 169 -4.25 -1.51 -17.28
C PHE A 169 -3.51 -2.78 -16.81
N ARG A 170 -2.91 -3.50 -17.78
CA ARG A 170 -2.18 -4.74 -17.54
C ARG A 170 -0.94 -4.83 -18.44
N ILE A 171 0.17 -5.21 -17.83
CA ILE A 171 1.42 -5.61 -18.51
C ILE A 171 1.73 -7.08 -18.18
N PRO A 172 2.71 -7.72 -18.83
CA PRO A 172 3.05 -9.10 -18.52
C PRO A 172 3.42 -9.35 -17.06
N GLU A 173 3.98 -8.34 -16.37
CA GLU A 173 4.51 -8.44 -15.00
C GLU A 173 3.51 -7.97 -13.94
N ALA A 174 2.57 -7.06 -14.28
CA ALA A 174 1.70 -6.42 -13.30
C ALA A 174 0.34 -5.99 -13.85
N VAL A 175 -0.62 -5.85 -12.95
CA VAL A 175 -1.93 -5.24 -13.18
C VAL A 175 -2.00 -3.93 -12.41
N PHE A 176 -2.45 -2.86 -13.08
CA PHE A 176 -2.62 -1.53 -12.50
C PHE A 176 -4.09 -1.31 -12.14
N TYR A 177 -4.29 -0.84 -10.93
CA TYR A 177 -5.59 -0.54 -10.37
C TYR A 177 -5.66 0.91 -9.94
N LEU A 178 -6.82 1.54 -10.10
CA LEU A 178 -7.13 2.87 -9.59
C LEU A 178 -8.29 2.81 -8.61
N MET A 179 -8.24 3.67 -7.60
CA MET A 179 -9.38 4.00 -6.73
C MET A 179 -9.62 5.51 -6.84
N PRO A 180 -10.78 5.96 -7.37
CA PRO A 180 -11.12 7.37 -7.41
C PRO A 180 -11.44 7.86 -5.99
N LEU A 181 -10.95 9.05 -5.64
CA LEU A 181 -11.18 9.69 -4.35
C LEU A 181 -12.02 10.97 -4.49
N SER A 182 -11.92 11.68 -5.62
CA SER A 182 -12.67 12.91 -5.87
C SER A 182 -13.90 12.68 -6.74
N GLU A 183 -14.93 13.51 -6.56
CA GLU A 183 -16.14 13.50 -7.42
C GLU A 183 -15.79 13.75 -8.89
N LYS A 184 -14.78 14.58 -9.16
CA LYS A 184 -14.26 14.85 -10.50
C LYS A 184 -13.77 13.56 -11.15
N MET A 185 -13.07 12.71 -10.41
CA MET A 185 -12.56 11.45 -10.91
C MET A 185 -13.68 10.41 -11.06
N ILE A 186 -14.61 10.34 -10.09
CA ILE A 186 -15.78 9.43 -10.13
C ILE A 186 -16.61 9.68 -11.40
N SER A 187 -16.85 10.95 -11.77
CA SER A 187 -17.65 11.33 -12.92
C SER A 187 -17.04 10.93 -14.28
N LEU A 188 -15.77 10.60 -14.33
CA LEU A 188 -15.11 10.11 -15.55
C LEU A 188 -15.22 8.58 -15.72
N TYR A 189 -15.54 7.86 -14.65
CA TYR A 189 -15.61 6.39 -14.64
C TYR A 189 -17.05 5.83 -14.64
N LEU A 190 -18.04 6.66 -14.35
CA LEU A 190 -19.47 6.32 -14.41
C LEU A 190 -20.12 6.92 -15.64
#